data_a20f09468689c0ced2a399f84ec634a2
#
_entry.id   a20f09468689c0ced2a399f84ec634a2
#
_cell.length_a   1.000
_cell.length_b   1.000
_cell.length_c   1.000
_cell.angle_alpha   90.00
_cell.angle_beta   90.00
_cell.angle_gamma   90.00
#
_symmetry.space_group_name_H-M   'P 1'
#
loop_
_entity.id
_entity.type
_entity.pdbx_description
1 polymer ?
#
loop_
_entity_poly.entity_id
_entity_poly.type
_entity_poly.pdbx_seq_one_letter_code
_entity_poly.pdbx_strand_id
1 'polypeptide(L)'
;MPATHEALPYLREILIFLALAGVLIPLLQRYRVNKMLGFLATGVLLGPFGLWLWVGHLPWLQNFTFVRVEGVVELGHLGVLFLMFSIGLELSAERLWGLRHWVFGAGAAQVLLSASLLGAVAVLLDQPPEVAILLGLLFSLSSTAVVIQWMTDHHLLSQPHGMASFSILMFQDLAVVPILIMTGLLAHGATTNWLGLMSMVLVKSVAAILLIYLVGRRLFRPCFKALAREHQPSTFVALVLLSTLGVAGLTEWAGLSMALGAFLAGLVLAETEFRHEIEVTIEPFKSLLLGLFFMAVGMQTDMRLMIDSPWMIPLLVVGLFVIKALVLTPILKMGGLSWGHAIESSLMMSQGGEFAFVVAADATAKGLFSAELAHQVLLIVSLSMFAAPVVARMGHVIGRWWDHPVSYTHLTLPTNREV
;
A
#
# COMPACT_ATOMS: atom_id res chain seq x y z
N MET A 1 -22.93 -43.47 7.13
CA MET A 1 -22.47 -42.19 7.66
C MET A 1 -23.42 -41.15 7.11
N PRO A 2 -24.15 -40.39 7.90
CA PRO A 2 -25.04 -39.36 7.37
C PRO A 2 -24.19 -38.25 6.73
N ALA A 3 -24.52 -37.89 5.50
CA ALA A 3 -23.97 -36.70 4.83
C ALA A 3 -24.35 -35.49 5.69
N THR A 4 -23.38 -34.96 6.40
CA THR A 4 -23.51 -33.66 7.03
C THR A 4 -23.74 -32.66 5.90
N HIS A 5 -24.93 -32.08 5.83
CA HIS A 5 -25.20 -30.91 5.00
C HIS A 5 -24.15 -29.84 5.39
N GLU A 6 -23.08 -29.70 4.61
CA GLU A 6 -22.20 -28.55 4.70
C GLU A 6 -23.01 -27.35 4.20
N ALA A 7 -23.70 -26.74 5.15
CA ALA A 7 -24.32 -25.46 4.92
C ALA A 7 -23.20 -24.47 4.60
N LEU A 8 -23.18 -23.93 3.39
CA LEU A 8 -22.26 -22.93 2.86
C LEU A 8 -20.78 -23.15 3.22
N PRO A 9 -19.95 -23.54 2.27
CA PRO A 9 -18.52 -23.60 2.50
C PRO A 9 -18.04 -22.24 3.00
N TYR A 10 -17.15 -22.22 4.00
CA TYR A 10 -16.58 -21.01 4.61
C TYR A 10 -17.54 -20.14 5.46
N LEU A 11 -18.73 -20.60 5.83
CA LEU A 11 -19.65 -19.80 6.67
C LEU A 11 -19.02 -19.36 7.99
N ARG A 12 -18.25 -20.24 8.63
CA ARG A 12 -17.55 -19.94 9.88
C ARG A 12 -16.54 -18.82 9.69
N GLU A 13 -15.71 -18.89 8.66
CA GLU A 13 -14.69 -17.92 8.31
C GLU A 13 -15.31 -16.54 8.00
N ILE A 14 -16.40 -16.53 7.25
CA ILE A 14 -17.18 -15.32 6.95
C ILE A 14 -17.75 -14.71 8.24
N LEU A 15 -18.32 -15.51 9.15
CA LEU A 15 -18.87 -14.99 10.40
C LEU A 15 -17.78 -14.43 11.32
N ILE A 16 -16.64 -15.10 11.42
CA ILE A 16 -15.50 -14.58 12.19
C ILE A 16 -15.04 -13.25 11.60
N PHE A 17 -14.85 -13.18 10.27
CA PHE A 17 -14.45 -11.95 9.60
C PHE A 17 -15.46 -10.81 9.84
N LEU A 18 -16.74 -11.06 9.68
CA LEU A 18 -17.80 -10.06 9.91
C LEU A 18 -17.84 -9.60 11.37
N ALA A 19 -17.64 -10.51 12.32
CA ALA A 19 -17.55 -10.15 13.74
C ALA A 19 -16.30 -9.27 14.02
N LEU A 20 -15.15 -9.59 13.41
CA LEU A 20 -13.95 -8.77 13.49
C LEU A 20 -14.18 -7.39 12.86
N ALA A 21 -14.69 -7.35 11.65
CA ALA A 21 -14.91 -6.10 10.92
C ALA A 21 -15.98 -5.20 11.57
N GLY A 22 -17.05 -5.80 12.08
CA GLY A 22 -18.20 -5.07 12.65
C GLY A 22 -18.05 -4.71 14.13
N VAL A 23 -17.24 -5.44 14.89
CA VAL A 23 -17.12 -5.25 16.35
C VAL A 23 -15.70 -4.91 16.78
N LEU A 24 -14.73 -5.79 16.48
CA LEU A 24 -13.35 -5.62 16.98
C LEU A 24 -12.66 -4.41 16.36
N ILE A 25 -12.75 -4.25 15.05
CA ILE A 25 -12.05 -3.15 14.37
C ILE A 25 -12.59 -1.78 14.78
N PRO A 26 -13.91 -1.52 14.85
CA PRO A 26 -14.42 -0.27 15.41
C PRO A 26 -13.98 -0.02 16.85
N LEU A 27 -13.89 -1.07 17.67
CA LEU A 27 -13.37 -0.96 19.03
C LEU A 27 -11.90 -0.54 19.05
N LEU A 28 -11.06 -1.15 18.20
CA LEU A 28 -9.63 -0.77 18.05
C LEU A 28 -9.47 0.66 17.55
N GLN A 29 -10.32 1.10 16.62
CA GLN A 29 -10.33 2.48 16.13
C GLN A 29 -10.62 3.50 17.25
N ARG A 30 -11.44 3.14 18.23
CA ARG A 30 -11.68 3.97 19.42
C ARG A 30 -10.40 4.22 20.21
N TYR A 31 -9.42 3.30 20.15
CA TYR A 31 -8.09 3.43 20.71
C TYR A 31 -7.07 4.03 19.72
N ARG A 32 -7.53 4.64 18.62
CA ARG A 32 -6.70 5.26 17.57
C ARG A 32 -5.79 4.26 16.83
N VAL A 33 -6.14 2.99 16.83
CA VAL A 33 -5.46 1.99 16.01
C VAL A 33 -5.95 2.13 14.57
N ASN A 34 -5.01 2.19 13.61
CA ASN A 34 -5.35 2.20 12.19
C ASN A 34 -6.12 0.93 11.83
N LYS A 35 -7.21 1.08 11.08
CA LYS A 35 -8.10 -0.02 10.66
C LYS A 35 -7.32 -1.14 9.96
N MET A 36 -6.40 -0.80 9.06
CA MET A 36 -5.61 -1.77 8.30
C MET A 36 -4.65 -2.54 9.20
N LEU A 37 -3.98 -1.84 10.13
CA LEU A 37 -3.13 -2.48 11.14
C LEU A 37 -3.94 -3.39 12.07
N GLY A 38 -5.18 -3.02 12.39
CA GLY A 38 -6.10 -3.86 13.15
C GLY A 38 -6.40 -5.19 12.45
N PHE A 39 -6.74 -5.16 11.16
CA PHE A 39 -6.96 -6.37 10.36
C PHE A 39 -5.69 -7.21 10.20
N LEU A 40 -4.55 -6.57 9.94
CA LEU A 40 -3.26 -7.23 9.83
C LEU A 40 -2.91 -7.96 11.15
N ALA A 41 -3.05 -7.27 12.29
CA ALA A 41 -2.79 -7.85 13.62
C ALA A 41 -3.73 -9.03 13.92
N THR A 42 -5.01 -8.90 13.61
CA THR A 42 -5.98 -9.99 13.80
C THR A 42 -5.66 -11.18 12.89
N GLY A 43 -5.19 -10.95 11.65
CA GLY A 43 -4.71 -11.99 10.76
C GLY A 43 -3.51 -12.76 11.33
N VAL A 44 -2.50 -12.03 11.83
CA VAL A 44 -1.33 -12.65 12.51
C VAL A 44 -1.77 -13.48 13.70
N LEU A 45 -2.69 -12.95 14.53
CA LEU A 45 -3.13 -13.64 15.74
C LEU A 45 -3.98 -14.89 15.45
N LEU A 46 -4.94 -14.80 14.54
CA LEU A 46 -5.91 -15.87 14.27
C LEU A 46 -5.46 -16.82 13.17
N GLY A 47 -4.36 -16.51 12.49
CA GLY A 47 -3.80 -17.29 11.39
C GLY A 47 -3.05 -18.55 11.84
N PRO A 48 -2.56 -19.33 10.86
CA PRO A 48 -1.85 -20.59 11.10
C PRO A 48 -0.57 -20.46 11.94
N PHE A 49 0.08 -19.29 11.88
CA PHE A 49 1.32 -18.98 12.59
C PHE A 49 1.10 -18.26 13.93
N GLY A 50 -0.17 -18.04 14.32
CA GLY A 50 -0.56 -17.39 15.57
C GLY A 50 -1.18 -18.36 16.58
N LEU A 51 -2.40 -18.04 17.03
CA LEU A 51 -3.12 -18.82 18.06
C LEU A 51 -3.41 -20.28 17.63
N TRP A 52 -3.41 -20.57 16.34
CA TRP A 52 -3.56 -21.95 15.85
C TRP A 52 -2.48 -22.88 16.41
N LEU A 53 -1.26 -22.42 16.65
CA LEU A 53 -0.19 -23.23 17.24
C LEU A 53 -0.52 -23.75 18.65
N TRP A 54 -1.43 -23.07 19.35
CA TRP A 54 -1.85 -23.42 20.71
C TRP A 54 -3.10 -24.29 20.76
N VAL A 55 -3.73 -24.60 19.61
CA VAL A 55 -4.95 -25.44 19.54
C VAL A 55 -4.74 -26.81 20.15
N GLY A 56 -3.53 -27.38 20.03
CA GLY A 56 -3.18 -28.66 20.68
C GLY A 56 -3.27 -28.62 22.22
N HIS A 57 -3.06 -27.48 22.84
CA HIS A 57 -3.18 -27.27 24.29
C HIS A 57 -4.55 -26.72 24.72
N LEU A 58 -5.20 -25.96 23.83
CA LEU A 58 -6.48 -25.29 24.08
C LEU A 58 -7.45 -25.56 22.92
N PRO A 59 -8.14 -26.72 22.89
CA PRO A 59 -8.97 -27.14 21.75
C PRO A 59 -10.09 -26.16 21.35
N TRP A 60 -10.61 -25.36 22.30
CA TRP A 60 -11.64 -24.37 22.04
C TRP A 60 -11.19 -23.24 21.09
N LEU A 61 -9.87 -22.99 20.97
CA LEU A 61 -9.31 -22.01 20.03
C LEU A 61 -9.59 -22.38 18.58
N GLN A 62 -9.78 -23.65 18.26
CA GLN A 62 -10.12 -24.11 16.91
C GLN A 62 -11.36 -23.43 16.34
N ASN A 63 -12.30 -23.02 17.20
CA ASN A 63 -13.53 -22.35 16.77
C ASN A 63 -13.30 -20.90 16.31
N PHE A 64 -12.21 -20.28 16.74
CA PHE A 64 -11.91 -18.86 16.48
C PHE A 64 -10.72 -18.65 15.55
N THR A 65 -9.95 -19.70 15.26
CA THR A 65 -8.77 -19.62 14.40
C THR A 65 -9.08 -20.08 12.98
N PHE A 66 -8.34 -19.56 12.02
CA PHE A 66 -8.46 -19.91 10.61
C PHE A 66 -7.49 -21.05 10.28
N VAL A 67 -8.02 -22.17 9.82
CA VAL A 67 -7.23 -23.34 9.39
C VAL A 67 -6.96 -23.30 7.90
N ARG A 68 -8.00 -22.94 7.14
CA ARG A 68 -7.95 -22.83 5.68
C ARG A 68 -7.81 -21.37 5.28
N VAL A 69 -6.60 -21.01 4.88
CA VAL A 69 -6.27 -19.64 4.50
C VAL A 69 -6.65 -19.37 3.05
N GLU A 70 -6.74 -20.41 2.21
CA GLU A 70 -6.92 -20.32 0.76
C GLU A 70 -8.12 -19.47 0.35
N GLY A 71 -9.31 -19.77 0.88
CA GLY A 71 -10.52 -19.00 0.55
C GLY A 71 -10.48 -17.55 1.04
N VAL A 72 -9.80 -17.28 2.16
CA VAL A 72 -9.61 -15.91 2.67
C VAL A 72 -8.62 -15.15 1.78
N VAL A 73 -7.57 -15.80 1.32
CA VAL A 73 -6.57 -15.22 0.40
C VAL A 73 -7.20 -14.93 -0.96
N GLU A 74 -7.97 -15.86 -1.53
CA GLU A 74 -8.66 -15.64 -2.81
C GLU A 74 -9.62 -14.45 -2.77
N LEU A 75 -10.43 -14.36 -1.72
CA LEU A 75 -11.30 -13.20 -1.51
C LEU A 75 -10.50 -11.94 -1.20
N GLY A 76 -9.37 -12.05 -0.52
CA GLY A 76 -8.43 -10.96 -0.26
C GLY A 76 -7.88 -10.36 -1.56
N HIS A 77 -7.65 -11.16 -2.59
CA HIS A 77 -7.24 -10.67 -3.91
C HIS A 77 -8.26 -9.69 -4.52
N LEU A 78 -9.56 -9.90 -4.30
CA LEU A 78 -10.58 -8.93 -4.69
C LEU A 78 -10.37 -7.59 -3.95
N GLY A 79 -9.94 -7.63 -2.68
CA GLY A 79 -9.59 -6.44 -1.92
C GLY A 79 -8.48 -5.63 -2.57
N VAL A 80 -7.45 -6.33 -3.09
CA VAL A 80 -6.37 -5.69 -3.88
C VAL A 80 -6.92 -5.04 -5.14
N LEU A 81 -7.80 -5.72 -5.88
CA LEU A 81 -8.39 -5.17 -7.10
C LEU A 81 -9.18 -3.88 -6.81
N PHE A 82 -9.98 -3.86 -5.74
CA PHE A 82 -10.72 -2.67 -5.35
C PHE A 82 -9.82 -1.56 -4.79
N LEU A 83 -8.72 -1.92 -4.12
CA LEU A 83 -7.70 -0.95 -3.71
C LEU A 83 -7.07 -0.29 -4.94
N MET A 84 -6.59 -1.09 -5.89
CA MET A 84 -5.98 -0.59 -7.13
C MET A 84 -6.95 0.27 -7.93
N PHE A 85 -8.21 -0.17 -8.06
CA PHE A 85 -9.27 0.60 -8.71
C PHE A 85 -9.48 1.95 -8.02
N SER A 86 -9.56 1.98 -6.70
CA SER A 86 -9.77 3.20 -5.92
C SER A 86 -8.63 4.19 -6.11
N ILE A 87 -7.38 3.71 -6.11
CA ILE A 87 -6.20 4.55 -6.35
C ILE A 87 -6.25 5.12 -7.77
N GLY A 88 -6.56 4.28 -8.76
CA GLY A 88 -6.78 4.76 -10.12
C GLY A 88 -7.86 5.85 -10.19
N LEU A 89 -8.95 5.68 -9.45
CA LEU A 89 -10.07 6.63 -9.38
C LEU A 89 -9.69 7.95 -8.68
N GLU A 90 -8.82 7.91 -7.68
CA GLU A 90 -8.34 9.09 -6.95
C GLU A 90 -7.35 9.92 -7.78
N LEU A 91 -6.65 9.31 -8.74
CA LEU A 91 -5.68 9.97 -9.60
C LEU A 91 -6.39 10.78 -10.69
N SER A 92 -6.39 12.10 -10.56
CA SER A 92 -6.81 13.00 -11.63
C SER A 92 -5.60 13.64 -12.30
N ALA A 93 -5.60 13.69 -13.64
CA ALA A 93 -4.52 14.26 -14.42
C ALA A 93 -4.29 15.74 -14.06
N GLU A 94 -5.34 16.48 -13.75
CA GLU A 94 -5.29 17.90 -13.37
C GLU A 94 -4.54 18.09 -12.04
N ARG A 95 -4.81 17.25 -11.03
CA ARG A 95 -4.15 17.29 -9.73
C ARG A 95 -2.68 16.89 -9.81
N LEU A 96 -2.38 15.84 -10.59
CA LEU A 96 -1.00 15.43 -10.87
C LEU A 96 -0.20 16.56 -11.55
N TRP A 97 -0.80 17.25 -12.50
CA TRP A 97 -0.14 18.34 -13.22
C TRP A 97 0.09 19.57 -12.34
N GLY A 98 -0.85 19.89 -11.47
CA GLY A 98 -0.70 20.97 -10.48
C GLY A 98 0.47 20.76 -9.52
N LEU A 99 0.73 19.51 -9.12
CA LEU A 99 1.79 19.12 -8.19
C LEU A 99 3.00 18.46 -8.87
N ARG A 100 3.15 18.61 -10.20
CA ARG A 100 4.11 17.84 -11.02
C ARG A 100 5.55 17.87 -10.53
N HIS A 101 6.02 18.98 -9.95
CA HIS A 101 7.40 19.09 -9.45
C HIS A 101 7.63 18.18 -8.23
N TRP A 102 6.65 18.08 -7.34
CA TRP A 102 6.70 17.18 -6.21
C TRP A 102 6.45 15.73 -6.62
N VAL A 103 5.43 15.49 -7.47
CA VAL A 103 5.06 14.15 -7.93
C VAL A 103 6.20 13.55 -8.77
N PHE A 104 6.50 14.15 -9.92
CA PHE A 104 7.45 13.58 -10.89
C PHE A 104 8.91 13.93 -10.58
N GLY A 105 9.18 15.02 -9.86
CA GLY A 105 10.54 15.39 -9.44
C GLY A 105 10.95 14.65 -8.16
N ALA A 106 10.39 15.06 -7.04
CA ALA A 106 10.74 14.50 -5.72
C ALA A 106 10.31 13.03 -5.59
N GLY A 107 9.10 12.67 -6.06
CA GLY A 107 8.60 11.28 -5.99
C GLY A 107 9.46 10.33 -6.82
N ALA A 108 9.77 10.68 -8.08
CA ALA A 108 10.64 9.86 -8.92
C ALA A 108 12.05 9.72 -8.34
N ALA A 109 12.65 10.83 -7.88
CA ALA A 109 13.96 10.81 -7.25
C ALA A 109 13.97 9.89 -6.01
N GLN A 110 12.94 9.99 -5.17
CA GLN A 110 12.81 9.17 -3.97
C GLN A 110 12.71 7.68 -4.32
N VAL A 111 11.81 7.29 -5.25
CA VAL A 111 11.63 5.88 -5.63
C VAL A 111 12.93 5.33 -6.23
N LEU A 112 13.55 6.04 -7.18
CA LEU A 112 14.75 5.57 -7.84
C LEU A 112 15.95 5.45 -6.88
N LEU A 113 16.19 6.46 -6.04
CA LEU A 113 17.30 6.43 -5.08
C LEU A 113 17.07 5.40 -3.99
N SER A 114 15.86 5.33 -3.42
CA SER A 114 15.55 4.30 -2.41
C SER A 114 15.63 2.90 -3.01
N ALA A 115 15.08 2.68 -4.20
CA ALA A 115 15.16 1.38 -4.87
C ALA A 115 16.59 0.97 -5.17
N SER A 116 17.45 1.90 -5.62
CA SER A 116 18.86 1.64 -5.89
C SER A 116 19.62 1.26 -4.62
N LEU A 117 19.42 1.99 -3.52
CA LEU A 117 20.11 1.71 -2.25
C LEU A 117 19.61 0.41 -1.61
N LEU A 118 18.29 0.20 -1.56
CA LEU A 118 17.70 -1.01 -1.00
C LEU A 118 18.01 -2.24 -1.86
N GLY A 119 18.01 -2.08 -3.20
CA GLY A 119 18.46 -3.11 -4.13
C GLY A 119 19.94 -3.46 -3.97
N ALA A 120 20.81 -2.45 -3.76
CA ALA A 120 22.22 -2.68 -3.46
C ALA A 120 22.41 -3.46 -2.14
N VAL A 121 21.61 -3.16 -1.12
CA VAL A 121 21.60 -3.96 0.12
C VAL A 121 21.18 -5.40 -0.16
N ALA A 122 20.16 -5.62 -1.00
CA ALA A 122 19.72 -6.97 -1.37
C ALA A 122 20.84 -7.74 -2.11
N VAL A 123 21.59 -7.10 -3.00
CA VAL A 123 22.77 -7.70 -3.65
C VAL A 123 23.84 -8.06 -2.63
N LEU A 124 24.10 -7.20 -1.64
CA LEU A 124 25.05 -7.48 -0.54
C LEU A 124 24.58 -8.65 0.36
N LEU A 125 23.29 -8.97 0.34
CA LEU A 125 22.70 -10.12 0.99
C LEU A 125 22.58 -11.34 0.03
N ASP A 126 23.41 -11.39 -1.00
CA ASP A 126 23.51 -12.47 -1.99
C ASP A 126 22.21 -12.77 -2.77
N GLN A 127 21.32 -11.77 -2.91
CA GLN A 127 20.13 -11.94 -3.75
C GLN A 127 20.49 -11.77 -5.24
N PRO A 128 19.88 -12.60 -6.13
CA PRO A 128 20.03 -12.43 -7.59
C PRO A 128 19.67 -11.01 -8.04
N PRO A 129 20.27 -10.49 -9.11
CA PRO A 129 20.02 -9.12 -9.57
C PRO A 129 18.57 -8.80 -9.85
N GLU A 130 17.83 -9.75 -10.42
CA GLU A 130 16.39 -9.62 -10.72
C GLU A 130 15.56 -9.48 -9.45
N VAL A 131 15.87 -10.30 -8.44
CA VAL A 131 15.25 -10.28 -7.12
C VAL A 131 15.63 -8.99 -6.40
N ALA A 132 16.89 -8.59 -6.42
CA ALA A 132 17.38 -7.39 -5.76
C ALA A 132 16.72 -6.11 -6.29
N ILE A 133 16.49 -6.02 -7.61
CA ILE A 133 15.76 -4.91 -8.23
C ILE A 133 14.33 -4.85 -7.71
N LEU A 134 13.62 -5.98 -7.70
CA LEU A 134 12.26 -6.03 -7.21
C LEU A 134 12.17 -5.72 -5.72
N LEU A 135 13.08 -6.23 -4.89
CA LEU A 135 13.16 -5.90 -3.47
C LEU A 135 13.40 -4.40 -3.26
N GLY A 136 14.32 -3.81 -4.01
CA GLY A 136 14.58 -2.37 -3.98
C GLY A 136 13.33 -1.55 -4.32
N LEU A 137 12.66 -1.91 -5.40
CA LEU A 137 11.45 -1.22 -5.86
C LEU A 137 10.29 -1.37 -4.87
N LEU A 138 9.99 -2.58 -4.42
CA LEU A 138 8.87 -2.81 -3.50
C LEU A 138 9.07 -2.12 -2.13
N PHE A 139 10.30 -2.13 -1.60
CA PHE A 139 10.61 -1.45 -0.34
C PHE A 139 10.74 0.08 -0.48
N SER A 140 10.92 0.59 -1.70
CA SER A 140 10.92 2.05 -1.94
C SER A 140 9.53 2.67 -1.74
N LEU A 141 8.47 1.89 -1.90
CA LEU A 141 7.09 2.32 -1.71
C LEU A 141 6.76 2.46 -0.21
N SER A 142 5.86 3.38 0.11
CA SER A 142 5.41 3.65 1.48
C SER A 142 3.90 3.42 1.58
N SER A 143 3.39 3.15 2.79
CA SER A 143 1.97 2.99 2.99
C SER A 143 1.24 4.32 2.93
N THR A 144 0.52 4.54 1.84
CA THR A 144 -0.31 5.72 1.63
C THR A 144 -1.39 5.83 2.71
N ALA A 145 -2.01 4.72 3.06
CA ALA A 145 -3.07 4.68 4.05
C ALA A 145 -2.60 5.07 5.47
N VAL A 146 -1.45 4.56 5.91
CA VAL A 146 -0.90 4.87 7.24
C VAL A 146 -0.48 6.34 7.30
N VAL A 147 0.19 6.84 6.27
CA VAL A 147 0.67 8.23 6.21
C VAL A 147 -0.49 9.22 6.15
N ILE A 148 -1.49 8.99 5.27
CA ILE A 148 -2.65 9.89 5.15
C ILE A 148 -3.44 9.92 6.44
N GLN A 149 -3.65 8.78 7.10
CA GLN A 149 -4.33 8.76 8.38
C GLN A 149 -3.56 9.57 9.42
N TRP A 150 -2.23 9.38 9.53
CA TRP A 150 -1.40 10.18 10.44
C TRP A 150 -1.51 11.68 10.16
N MET A 151 -1.42 12.08 8.88
CA MET A 151 -1.54 13.49 8.48
C MET A 151 -2.93 14.06 8.79
N THR A 152 -3.99 13.27 8.64
CA THR A 152 -5.37 13.67 8.95
C THR A 152 -5.53 13.89 10.45
N ASP A 153 -5.09 12.93 11.27
CA ASP A 153 -5.20 12.98 12.73
C ASP A 153 -4.42 14.17 13.36
N HIS A 154 -3.36 14.62 12.67
CA HIS A 154 -2.51 15.73 13.11
C HIS A 154 -2.72 17.03 12.32
N HIS A 155 -3.73 17.10 11.45
CA HIS A 155 -4.08 18.27 10.61
C HIS A 155 -2.93 18.76 9.72
N LEU A 156 -2.11 17.83 9.19
CA LEU A 156 -0.94 18.15 8.37
C LEU A 156 -1.23 18.22 6.86
N LEU A 157 -2.37 17.70 6.39
CA LEU A 157 -2.68 17.58 4.96
C LEU A 157 -2.66 18.91 4.18
N SER A 158 -3.05 20.01 4.82
CA SER A 158 -3.05 21.35 4.21
C SER A 158 -1.72 22.10 4.37
N GLN A 159 -0.76 21.53 5.11
CA GLN A 159 0.54 22.15 5.34
C GLN A 159 1.50 21.85 4.18
N PRO A 160 2.52 22.69 3.91
CA PRO A 160 3.43 22.49 2.78
C PRO A 160 4.14 21.12 2.80
N HIS A 161 4.58 20.64 3.96
CA HIS A 161 5.24 19.35 4.09
C HIS A 161 4.25 18.17 3.96
N GLY A 162 3.01 18.33 4.38
CA GLY A 162 1.94 17.36 4.15
C GLY A 162 1.59 17.25 2.65
N MET A 163 1.48 18.38 1.96
CA MET A 163 1.27 18.39 0.50
C MET A 163 2.44 17.77 -0.27
N ALA A 164 3.68 18.03 0.15
CA ALA A 164 4.86 17.40 -0.44
C ALA A 164 4.84 15.88 -0.23
N SER A 165 4.58 15.43 1.00
CA SER A 165 4.44 13.99 1.34
C SER A 165 3.35 13.32 0.53
N PHE A 166 2.16 13.92 0.45
CA PHE A 166 1.06 13.43 -0.35
C PHE A 166 1.42 13.29 -1.84
N SER A 167 2.15 14.29 -2.38
CA SER A 167 2.56 14.26 -3.79
C SER A 167 3.57 13.14 -4.09
N ILE A 168 4.51 12.87 -3.16
CA ILE A 168 5.46 11.75 -3.28
C ILE A 168 4.70 10.42 -3.22
N LEU A 169 3.75 10.26 -2.31
CA LEU A 169 2.92 9.07 -2.23
C LEU A 169 2.11 8.84 -3.51
N MET A 170 1.54 9.90 -4.10
CA MET A 170 0.85 9.79 -5.41
C MET A 170 1.78 9.25 -6.51
N PHE A 171 3.05 9.64 -6.52
CA PHE A 171 4.01 9.07 -7.48
C PHE A 171 4.31 7.62 -7.17
N GLN A 172 4.47 7.26 -5.89
CA GLN A 172 4.69 5.85 -5.49
C GLN A 172 3.53 4.96 -5.93
N ASP A 173 2.29 5.42 -5.76
CA ASP A 173 1.09 4.69 -6.21
C ASP A 173 1.09 4.50 -7.73
N LEU A 174 1.47 5.54 -8.50
CA LEU A 174 1.63 5.45 -9.95
C LEU A 174 2.78 4.51 -10.35
N ALA A 175 3.87 4.47 -9.58
CA ALA A 175 5.04 3.62 -9.84
C ALA A 175 4.74 2.12 -9.66
N VAL A 176 3.68 1.75 -8.96
CA VAL A 176 3.24 0.35 -8.83
C VAL A 176 3.00 -0.29 -10.20
N VAL A 177 2.45 0.48 -11.16
CA VAL A 177 2.17 0.00 -12.51
C VAL A 177 3.42 -0.50 -13.25
N PRO A 178 4.48 0.33 -13.44
CA PRO A 178 5.71 -0.16 -14.05
C PRO A 178 6.41 -1.26 -13.23
N ILE A 179 6.27 -1.26 -11.90
CA ILE A 179 6.82 -2.33 -11.05
C ILE A 179 6.14 -3.67 -11.37
N LEU A 180 4.80 -3.72 -11.45
CA LEU A 180 4.05 -4.93 -11.80
C LEU A 180 4.34 -5.40 -13.24
N ILE A 181 4.59 -4.50 -14.17
CA ILE A 181 5.02 -4.88 -15.53
C ILE A 181 6.44 -5.45 -15.48
N MET A 182 7.31 -4.87 -14.67
CA MET A 182 8.68 -5.34 -14.51
C MET A 182 8.75 -6.75 -13.92
N THR A 183 7.89 -7.12 -12.95
CA THR A 183 7.84 -8.50 -12.44
C THR A 183 7.62 -9.50 -13.57
N GLY A 184 6.68 -9.20 -14.49
CA GLY A 184 6.43 -10.04 -15.65
C GLY A 184 7.62 -10.18 -16.60
N LEU A 185 8.34 -9.10 -16.85
CA LEU A 185 9.48 -9.10 -17.76
C LEU A 185 10.70 -9.80 -17.17
N LEU A 186 10.99 -9.59 -15.88
CA LEU A 186 12.10 -10.26 -15.19
C LEU A 186 11.88 -11.78 -15.09
N ALA A 187 10.65 -12.24 -14.92
CA ALA A 187 10.31 -13.66 -14.90
C ALA A 187 10.61 -14.39 -16.22
N HIS A 188 10.62 -13.68 -17.35
CA HIS A 188 10.93 -14.26 -18.66
C HIS A 188 12.42 -14.26 -19.01
N GLY A 189 13.31 -13.93 -18.06
CA GLY A 189 14.77 -14.07 -18.24
C GLY A 189 15.42 -13.05 -19.17
N ALA A 190 14.88 -11.85 -19.30
CA ALA A 190 15.45 -10.77 -20.13
C ALA A 190 16.64 -10.06 -19.40
N THR A 191 17.78 -10.72 -19.33
CA THR A 191 18.85 -10.29 -18.40
C THR A 191 20.07 -9.62 -19.01
N THR A 192 20.24 -9.57 -20.33
CA THR A 192 21.49 -9.10 -20.94
C THR A 192 21.51 -7.62 -21.33
N ASN A 193 20.37 -6.94 -21.36
CA ASN A 193 20.30 -5.53 -21.75
C ASN A 193 19.36 -4.73 -20.86
N TRP A 194 19.89 -4.20 -19.77
CA TRP A 194 19.10 -3.39 -18.80
C TRP A 194 18.45 -2.15 -19.42
N LEU A 195 19.13 -1.49 -20.35
CA LEU A 195 18.57 -0.32 -21.03
C LEU A 195 17.39 -0.72 -21.93
N GLY A 196 17.52 -1.86 -22.63
CA GLY A 196 16.45 -2.44 -23.40
C GLY A 196 15.27 -2.88 -22.54
N LEU A 197 15.53 -3.49 -21.38
CA LEU A 197 14.50 -3.88 -20.42
C LEU A 197 13.74 -2.64 -19.91
N MET A 198 14.43 -1.61 -19.45
CA MET A 198 13.82 -0.38 -18.95
C MET A 198 12.98 0.32 -20.03
N SER A 199 13.51 0.42 -21.25
CA SER A 199 12.75 1.00 -22.37
C SER A 199 11.51 0.16 -22.72
N MET A 200 11.62 -1.16 -22.68
CA MET A 200 10.48 -2.08 -22.93
C MET A 200 9.42 -1.96 -21.83
N VAL A 201 9.82 -1.88 -20.54
CA VAL A 201 8.91 -1.63 -19.42
C VAL A 201 8.16 -0.32 -19.65
N LEU A 202 8.90 0.75 -19.92
CA LEU A 202 8.30 2.07 -20.13
C LEU A 202 7.32 2.07 -21.31
N VAL A 203 7.73 1.53 -22.45
CA VAL A 203 6.87 1.46 -23.65
C VAL A 203 5.63 0.60 -23.40
N LYS A 204 5.76 -0.57 -22.78
CA LYS A 204 4.62 -1.44 -22.46
C LYS A 204 3.68 -0.76 -21.44
N SER A 205 4.22 -0.12 -20.40
CA SER A 205 3.42 0.62 -19.41
C SER A 205 2.62 1.74 -20.07
N VAL A 206 3.29 2.58 -20.86
CA VAL A 206 2.63 3.69 -21.57
C VAL A 206 1.61 3.17 -22.59
N ALA A 207 1.95 2.12 -23.35
CA ALA A 207 1.04 1.53 -24.33
C ALA A 207 -0.19 0.91 -23.65
N ALA A 208 -0.02 0.17 -22.56
CA ALA A 208 -1.12 -0.41 -21.80
C ALA A 208 -2.05 0.66 -21.23
N ILE A 209 -1.47 1.67 -20.55
CA ILE A 209 -2.23 2.80 -20.00
C ILE A 209 -2.99 3.53 -21.12
N LEU A 210 -2.32 3.85 -22.22
CA LEU A 210 -2.94 4.57 -23.33
C LEU A 210 -4.04 3.77 -24.01
N LEU A 211 -3.82 2.47 -24.25
CA LEU A 211 -4.80 1.58 -24.89
C LEU A 211 -6.07 1.48 -24.03
N ILE A 212 -5.91 1.17 -22.73
CA ILE A 212 -7.05 1.01 -21.84
C ILE A 212 -7.75 2.35 -21.62
N TYR A 213 -7.00 3.45 -21.53
CA TYR A 213 -7.56 4.79 -21.44
C TYR A 213 -8.42 5.14 -22.69
N LEU A 214 -7.90 4.92 -23.89
CA LEU A 214 -8.62 5.24 -25.13
C LEU A 214 -9.86 4.35 -25.30
N VAL A 215 -9.71 3.04 -25.10
CA VAL A 215 -10.82 2.09 -25.21
C VAL A 215 -11.84 2.31 -24.10
N GLY A 216 -11.38 2.44 -22.86
CA GLY A 216 -12.23 2.62 -21.70
C GLY A 216 -13.04 3.92 -21.77
N ARG A 217 -12.42 5.04 -22.14
CA ARG A 217 -13.12 6.32 -22.32
C ARG A 217 -14.23 6.23 -23.39
N ARG A 218 -13.98 5.45 -24.45
CA ARG A 218 -14.93 5.29 -25.55
C ARG A 218 -16.08 4.32 -25.20
N LEU A 219 -15.83 3.34 -24.33
CA LEU A 219 -16.78 2.31 -23.96
C LEU A 219 -17.58 2.68 -22.69
N PHE A 220 -16.88 3.04 -21.61
CA PHE A 220 -17.52 3.22 -20.30
C PHE A 220 -18.34 4.50 -20.22
N ARG A 221 -17.83 5.62 -20.75
CA ARG A 221 -18.53 6.91 -20.67
C ARG A 221 -19.96 6.87 -21.21
N PRO A 222 -20.25 6.33 -22.40
CA PRO A 222 -21.63 6.23 -22.89
C PRO A 222 -22.48 5.24 -22.09
N CYS A 223 -21.88 4.12 -21.59
CA CYS A 223 -22.60 3.16 -20.76
C CYS A 223 -23.05 3.80 -19.44
N PHE A 224 -22.15 4.49 -18.74
CA PHE A 224 -22.51 5.18 -17.51
C PHE A 224 -23.56 6.29 -17.74
N LYS A 225 -23.46 7.05 -18.84
CA LYS A 225 -24.47 8.06 -19.19
C LYS A 225 -25.84 7.47 -19.50
N ALA A 226 -25.89 6.31 -20.14
CA ALA A 226 -27.16 5.66 -20.45
C ALA A 226 -27.85 5.15 -19.19
N LEU A 227 -27.09 4.50 -18.27
CA LEU A 227 -27.62 3.89 -17.06
C LEU A 227 -27.89 4.90 -15.94
N ALA A 228 -27.12 5.98 -15.82
CA ALA A 228 -27.38 7.03 -14.84
C ALA A 228 -28.74 7.69 -15.02
N ARG A 229 -29.34 7.62 -16.23
CA ARG A 229 -30.70 8.11 -16.50
C ARG A 229 -31.79 7.25 -15.89
N GLU A 230 -31.51 5.98 -15.61
CA GLU A 230 -32.52 5.05 -15.07
C GLU A 230 -32.64 5.09 -13.54
N HIS A 231 -31.75 5.80 -12.83
CA HIS A 231 -31.76 5.99 -11.37
C HIS A 231 -31.88 4.69 -10.56
N GLN A 232 -31.36 3.57 -11.07
CA GLN A 232 -31.38 2.28 -10.37
C GLN A 232 -30.02 2.03 -9.68
N PRO A 233 -29.93 2.12 -8.34
CA PRO A 233 -28.66 1.95 -7.61
C PRO A 233 -28.00 0.59 -7.86
N SER A 234 -28.77 -0.49 -7.95
CA SER A 234 -28.27 -1.85 -8.18
C SER A 234 -27.57 -2.00 -9.54
N THR A 235 -28.14 -1.39 -10.59
CA THR A 235 -27.57 -1.42 -11.94
C THR A 235 -26.27 -0.62 -12.00
N PHE A 236 -26.22 0.52 -11.29
CA PHE A 236 -25.01 1.33 -11.18
C PHE A 236 -23.86 0.56 -10.48
N VAL A 237 -24.15 -0.07 -9.32
CA VAL A 237 -23.20 -0.95 -8.61
C VAL A 237 -22.68 -2.06 -9.55
N ALA A 238 -23.61 -2.76 -10.24
CA ALA A 238 -23.24 -3.84 -11.15
C ALA A 238 -22.32 -3.36 -12.29
N LEU A 239 -22.56 -2.16 -12.85
CA LEU A 239 -21.74 -1.58 -13.89
C LEU A 239 -20.33 -1.23 -13.38
N VAL A 240 -20.23 -0.67 -12.16
CA VAL A 240 -18.92 -0.36 -11.54
C VAL A 240 -18.14 -1.65 -11.30
N LEU A 241 -18.79 -2.68 -10.74
CA LEU A 241 -18.16 -3.99 -10.52
C LEU A 241 -17.74 -4.64 -11.84
N LEU A 242 -18.60 -4.60 -12.86
CA LEU A 242 -18.28 -5.12 -14.20
C LEU A 242 -17.12 -4.37 -14.83
N SER A 243 -17.05 -3.05 -14.69
CA SER A 243 -15.95 -2.25 -15.21
C SER A 243 -14.63 -2.61 -14.53
N THR A 244 -14.62 -2.75 -13.20
CA THR A 244 -13.43 -3.08 -12.41
C THR A 244 -12.95 -4.50 -12.72
N LEU A 245 -13.81 -5.50 -12.53
CA LEU A 245 -13.45 -6.91 -12.68
C LEU A 245 -13.30 -7.30 -14.15
N GLY A 246 -14.09 -6.70 -15.05
CA GLY A 246 -14.01 -6.97 -16.49
C GLY A 246 -12.70 -6.50 -17.10
N VAL A 247 -12.24 -5.28 -16.76
CA VAL A 247 -10.93 -4.80 -17.22
C VAL A 247 -9.79 -5.58 -16.57
N ALA A 248 -9.91 -5.92 -15.27
CA ALA A 248 -8.94 -6.77 -14.59
C ALA A 248 -8.80 -8.13 -15.26
N GLY A 249 -9.91 -8.79 -15.59
CA GLY A 249 -9.91 -10.07 -16.33
C GLY A 249 -9.38 -9.95 -17.76
N LEU A 250 -9.68 -8.87 -18.47
CA LEU A 250 -9.13 -8.62 -19.80
C LEU A 250 -7.62 -8.41 -19.79
N THR A 251 -7.08 -7.73 -18.77
CA THR A 251 -5.63 -7.54 -18.62
C THR A 251 -4.94 -8.85 -18.28
N GLU A 252 -5.52 -9.68 -17.43
CA GLU A 252 -5.02 -11.02 -17.12
C GLU A 252 -4.97 -11.89 -18.38
N TRP A 253 -6.03 -11.91 -19.17
CA TRP A 253 -6.06 -12.62 -20.44
C TRP A 253 -4.99 -12.13 -21.42
N ALA A 254 -4.65 -10.84 -21.38
CA ALA A 254 -3.55 -10.25 -22.17
C ALA A 254 -2.14 -10.51 -21.57
N GLY A 255 -2.02 -11.31 -20.50
CA GLY A 255 -0.74 -11.62 -19.83
C GLY A 255 -0.21 -10.53 -18.92
N LEU A 256 -1.06 -9.59 -18.53
CA LEU A 256 -0.76 -8.55 -17.54
C LEU A 256 -1.42 -8.90 -16.19
N SER A 257 -1.05 -8.19 -15.12
CA SER A 257 -1.68 -8.45 -13.82
C SER A 257 -3.11 -7.90 -13.73
N MET A 258 -4.00 -8.61 -13.03
CA MET A 258 -5.36 -8.14 -12.73
C MET A 258 -5.36 -6.81 -11.96
N ALA A 259 -4.38 -6.63 -11.06
CA ALA A 259 -4.21 -5.41 -10.27
C ALA A 259 -3.96 -4.18 -11.17
N LEU A 260 -3.14 -4.33 -12.21
CA LEU A 260 -2.94 -3.29 -13.22
C LEU A 260 -4.24 -2.96 -13.94
N GLY A 261 -5.02 -3.97 -14.33
CA GLY A 261 -6.30 -3.77 -15.00
C GLY A 261 -7.30 -3.01 -14.15
N ALA A 262 -7.43 -3.37 -12.88
CA ALA A 262 -8.29 -2.67 -11.93
C ALA A 262 -7.86 -1.20 -11.75
N PHE A 263 -6.56 -0.93 -11.61
CA PHE A 263 -6.02 0.42 -11.55
C PHE A 263 -6.38 1.25 -12.79
N LEU A 264 -6.20 0.68 -13.98
CA LEU A 264 -6.50 1.37 -15.23
C LEU A 264 -8.01 1.61 -15.42
N ALA A 265 -8.86 0.69 -14.97
CA ALA A 265 -10.31 0.91 -14.93
C ALA A 265 -10.66 2.12 -14.04
N GLY A 266 -10.06 2.20 -12.85
CA GLY A 266 -10.21 3.34 -11.95
C GLY A 266 -9.76 4.65 -12.60
N LEU A 267 -8.60 4.68 -13.24
CA LEU A 267 -8.05 5.86 -13.91
C LEU A 267 -8.97 6.35 -15.05
N VAL A 268 -9.54 5.45 -15.83
CA VAL A 268 -10.49 5.81 -16.89
C VAL A 268 -11.77 6.41 -16.32
N LEU A 269 -12.27 5.85 -15.23
CA LEU A 269 -13.49 6.32 -14.57
C LEU A 269 -13.25 7.60 -13.75
N ALA A 270 -12.02 7.90 -13.34
CA ALA A 270 -11.64 9.14 -12.68
C ALA A 270 -11.94 10.41 -13.49
N GLU A 271 -11.91 10.29 -14.81
CA GLU A 271 -12.21 11.42 -15.73
C GLU A 271 -13.71 11.52 -16.09
N THR A 272 -14.56 10.67 -15.55
CA THR A 272 -16.01 10.73 -15.79
C THR A 272 -16.70 11.65 -14.80
N GLU A 273 -17.83 12.21 -15.22
CA GLU A 273 -18.72 13.00 -14.35
C GLU A 273 -19.30 12.20 -13.17
N PHE A 274 -19.20 10.85 -13.23
CA PHE A 274 -19.72 9.92 -12.23
C PHE A 274 -18.68 9.51 -11.17
N ARG A 275 -17.48 10.07 -11.19
CA ARG A 275 -16.38 9.73 -10.29
C ARG A 275 -16.81 9.67 -8.83
N HIS A 276 -17.49 10.70 -8.34
CA HIS A 276 -17.91 10.79 -6.94
C HIS A 276 -18.97 9.72 -6.57
N GLU A 277 -19.92 9.47 -7.47
CA GLU A 277 -20.92 8.43 -7.27
C GLU A 277 -20.29 7.02 -7.26
N ILE A 278 -19.31 6.80 -8.13
CA ILE A 278 -18.53 5.55 -8.18
C ILE A 278 -17.76 5.37 -6.87
N GLU A 279 -17.08 6.40 -6.39
CA GLU A 279 -16.32 6.38 -5.14
C GLU A 279 -17.20 6.02 -3.95
N VAL A 280 -18.34 6.69 -3.79
CA VAL A 280 -19.30 6.41 -2.72
C VAL A 280 -19.88 4.99 -2.83
N THR A 281 -20.15 4.53 -4.04
CA THR A 281 -20.72 3.21 -4.30
C THR A 281 -19.76 2.09 -3.94
N ILE A 282 -18.45 2.27 -4.24
CA ILE A 282 -17.45 1.22 -4.05
C ILE A 282 -16.86 1.21 -2.64
N GLU A 283 -16.93 2.31 -1.90
CA GLU A 283 -16.30 2.46 -0.59
C GLU A 283 -16.64 1.36 0.42
N PRO A 284 -17.91 0.89 0.56
CA PRO A 284 -18.22 -0.22 1.45
C PRO A 284 -17.54 -1.53 1.06
N PHE A 285 -17.51 -1.84 -0.25
CA PHE A 285 -16.88 -3.05 -0.78
C PHE A 285 -15.35 -2.96 -0.61
N LYS A 286 -14.75 -1.84 -1.02
CA LYS A 286 -13.32 -1.56 -0.84
C LYS A 286 -12.92 -1.73 0.62
N SER A 287 -13.67 -1.14 1.53
CA SER A 287 -13.35 -1.12 2.96
C SER A 287 -13.37 -2.52 3.59
N LEU A 288 -14.36 -3.35 3.25
CA LEU A 288 -14.46 -4.73 3.76
C LEU A 288 -13.44 -5.66 3.10
N LEU A 289 -13.34 -5.63 1.77
CA LEU A 289 -12.44 -6.50 1.03
C LEU A 289 -10.98 -6.16 1.30
N LEU A 290 -10.65 -4.89 1.46
CA LEU A 290 -9.32 -4.46 1.89
C LEU A 290 -9.00 -4.95 3.31
N GLY A 291 -9.98 -4.92 4.22
CA GLY A 291 -9.83 -5.53 5.55
C GLY A 291 -9.53 -7.03 5.45
N LEU A 292 -10.24 -7.74 4.58
CA LEU A 292 -10.00 -9.15 4.33
C LEU A 292 -8.61 -9.42 3.74
N PHE A 293 -8.16 -8.58 2.81
CA PHE A 293 -6.81 -8.63 2.26
C PHE A 293 -5.74 -8.47 3.35
N PHE A 294 -5.83 -7.43 4.20
CA PHE A 294 -4.86 -7.24 5.28
C PHE A 294 -4.89 -8.39 6.29
N MET A 295 -6.07 -8.94 6.57
CA MET A 295 -6.19 -10.12 7.41
C MET A 295 -5.54 -11.34 6.76
N ALA A 296 -5.74 -11.57 5.45
CA ALA A 296 -5.10 -12.65 4.71
C ALA A 296 -3.57 -12.53 4.69
N VAL A 297 -3.04 -11.31 4.51
CA VAL A 297 -1.60 -11.01 4.63
C VAL A 297 -1.09 -11.31 6.04
N GLY A 298 -1.83 -10.87 7.06
CA GLY A 298 -1.50 -11.17 8.45
C GLY A 298 -1.42 -12.68 8.71
N MET A 299 -2.36 -13.47 8.18
CA MET A 299 -2.36 -14.93 8.30
C MET A 299 -1.14 -15.59 7.65
N GLN A 300 -0.60 -15.01 6.59
CA GLN A 300 0.60 -15.49 5.89
C GLN A 300 1.90 -15.01 6.55
N THR A 301 1.83 -14.07 7.50
CA THR A 301 3.00 -13.53 8.20
C THR A 301 3.46 -14.52 9.27
N ASP A 302 4.61 -15.15 9.04
CA ASP A 302 5.20 -16.10 9.98
C ASP A 302 6.09 -15.39 11.01
N MET A 303 5.55 -15.20 12.22
CA MET A 303 6.28 -14.57 13.32
C MET A 303 7.43 -15.45 13.87
N ARG A 304 7.49 -16.74 13.53
CA ARG A 304 8.57 -17.64 13.96
C ARG A 304 9.90 -17.27 13.32
N LEU A 305 9.87 -16.70 12.11
CA LEU A 305 11.07 -16.16 11.46
C LEU A 305 11.79 -15.09 12.31
N MET A 306 11.06 -14.40 13.16
CA MET A 306 11.64 -13.45 14.11
C MET A 306 12.35 -14.15 15.27
N ILE A 307 11.92 -15.39 15.62
CA ILE A 307 12.57 -16.22 16.64
C ILE A 307 13.82 -16.87 16.04
N ASP A 308 13.73 -17.35 14.79
CA ASP A 308 14.84 -18.01 14.08
C ASP A 308 15.95 -17.02 13.72
N SER A 309 15.60 -15.76 13.45
CA SER A 309 16.55 -14.71 13.08
C SER A 309 16.32 -13.42 13.90
N PRO A 310 16.57 -13.45 15.22
CA PRO A 310 16.12 -12.40 16.15
C PRO A 310 16.81 -11.05 15.94
N TRP A 311 17.97 -11.02 15.30
CA TRP A 311 18.69 -9.78 14.99
C TRP A 311 18.54 -9.33 13.55
N MET A 312 18.43 -10.26 12.60
CA MET A 312 18.37 -9.95 11.17
C MET A 312 17.07 -9.20 10.80
N ILE A 313 15.92 -9.72 11.20
CA ILE A 313 14.63 -9.10 10.84
C ILE A 313 14.49 -7.68 11.44
N PRO A 314 14.72 -7.44 12.75
CA PRO A 314 14.71 -6.08 13.30
C PRO A 314 15.73 -5.16 12.63
N LEU A 315 16.94 -5.65 12.32
CA LEU A 315 17.96 -4.88 11.63
C LEU A 315 17.50 -4.45 10.23
N LEU A 316 16.86 -5.33 9.47
CA LEU A 316 16.31 -5.01 8.15
C LEU A 316 15.16 -3.99 8.24
N VAL A 317 14.30 -4.10 9.25
CA VAL A 317 13.23 -3.12 9.50
C VAL A 317 13.82 -1.75 9.85
N VAL A 318 14.79 -1.69 10.76
CA VAL A 318 15.48 -0.43 11.10
C VAL A 318 16.24 0.12 9.91
N GLY A 319 16.95 -0.76 9.16
CA GLY A 319 17.65 -0.41 7.93
C GLY A 319 16.73 0.22 6.89
N LEU A 320 15.52 -0.33 6.72
CA LEU A 320 14.51 0.22 5.83
C LEU A 320 14.15 1.66 6.22
N PHE A 321 13.85 1.92 7.52
CA PHE A 321 13.54 3.26 8.00
C PHE A 321 14.71 4.21 7.79
N VAL A 322 15.92 3.80 8.14
CA VAL A 322 17.14 4.64 8.03
C VAL A 322 17.44 4.98 6.58
N ILE A 323 17.47 4.00 5.68
CA ILE A 323 17.79 4.22 4.26
C ILE A 323 16.78 5.16 3.62
N LYS A 324 15.48 4.91 3.82
CA LYS A 324 14.42 5.77 3.27
C LYS A 324 14.46 7.18 3.86
N ALA A 325 14.68 7.32 5.16
CA ALA A 325 14.83 8.63 5.80
C ALA A 325 16.03 9.39 5.26
N LEU A 326 17.18 8.73 5.07
CA LEU A 326 18.39 9.33 4.48
C LEU A 326 18.18 9.80 3.05
N VAL A 327 17.33 9.13 2.28
CA VAL A 327 16.98 9.54 0.91
C VAL A 327 15.95 10.67 0.92
N LEU A 328 14.88 10.53 1.70
CA LEU A 328 13.76 11.47 1.71
C LEU A 328 14.14 12.84 2.30
N THR A 329 14.92 12.86 3.38
CA THR A 329 15.27 14.11 4.08
C THR A 329 15.97 15.11 3.16
N PRO A 330 17.03 14.78 2.42
CA PRO A 330 17.66 15.72 1.50
C PRO A 330 16.76 16.11 0.33
N ILE A 331 15.95 15.19 -0.21
CA ILE A 331 14.99 15.49 -1.29
C ILE A 331 13.99 16.56 -0.84
N LEU A 332 13.39 16.37 0.34
CA LEU A 332 12.42 17.30 0.90
C LEU A 332 13.07 18.65 1.27
N LYS A 333 14.31 18.62 1.77
CA LYS A 333 15.08 19.84 2.05
C LYS A 333 15.41 20.62 0.78
N MET A 334 15.83 19.95 -0.29
CA MET A 334 16.07 20.56 -1.60
C MET A 334 14.77 21.12 -2.23
N GLY A 335 13.63 20.51 -1.90
CA GLY A 335 12.30 21.02 -2.27
C GLY A 335 11.86 22.27 -1.50
N GLY A 336 12.69 22.81 -0.57
CA GLY A 336 12.44 24.07 0.14
C GLY A 336 11.82 23.94 1.52
N LEU A 337 11.65 22.72 2.05
CA LEU A 337 11.17 22.52 3.43
C LEU A 337 12.26 22.87 4.45
N SER A 338 11.86 23.22 5.69
CA SER A 338 12.79 23.31 6.81
C SER A 338 13.39 21.94 7.15
N TRP A 339 14.51 21.89 7.85
CA TRP A 339 15.10 20.62 8.27
C TRP A 339 14.15 19.82 9.16
N GLY A 340 13.45 20.49 10.08
CA GLY A 340 12.49 19.83 10.97
C GLY A 340 11.33 19.20 10.20
N HIS A 341 10.71 19.92 9.28
CA HIS A 341 9.63 19.38 8.45
C HIS A 341 10.13 18.29 7.49
N ALA A 342 11.36 18.39 6.98
CA ALA A 342 11.95 17.37 6.14
C ALA A 342 12.20 16.05 6.91
N ILE A 343 12.71 16.13 8.14
CA ILE A 343 12.91 14.97 9.03
C ILE A 343 11.56 14.34 9.43
N GLU A 344 10.60 15.17 9.84
CA GLU A 344 9.25 14.70 10.19
C GLU A 344 8.61 13.92 9.06
N SER A 345 8.55 14.51 7.87
CA SER A 345 7.93 13.88 6.69
C SER A 345 8.70 12.64 6.23
N SER A 346 10.05 12.66 6.29
CA SER A 346 10.86 11.51 5.88
C SER A 346 10.63 10.30 6.79
N LEU A 347 10.65 10.50 8.11
CA LEU A 347 10.40 9.42 9.07
C LEU A 347 8.96 8.89 8.97
N MET A 348 7.99 9.77 8.74
CA MET A 348 6.60 9.40 8.52
C MET A 348 6.42 8.51 7.29
N MET A 349 7.21 8.69 6.21
CA MET A 349 7.11 7.93 4.96
C MET A 349 8.14 6.80 4.82
N SER A 350 8.93 6.49 5.87
CA SER A 350 10.03 5.53 5.75
C SER A 350 9.65 4.07 5.95
N GLN A 351 8.41 3.75 6.32
CA GLN A 351 7.90 2.37 6.40
C GLN A 351 7.72 1.75 5.01
N GLY A 352 7.53 0.43 4.95
CA GLY A 352 7.07 -0.29 3.76
C GLY A 352 5.61 0.02 3.44
N GLY A 353 5.21 -0.18 2.20
CA GLY A 353 3.85 0.06 1.73
C GLY A 353 3.06 -1.22 1.51
N GLU A 354 1.72 -1.11 1.48
CA GLU A 354 0.79 -2.19 1.19
C GLU A 354 0.99 -2.83 -0.19
N PHE A 355 1.52 -2.07 -1.14
CA PHE A 355 1.82 -2.59 -2.47
C PHE A 355 2.96 -3.61 -2.49
N ALA A 356 3.83 -3.59 -1.48
CA ALA A 356 4.87 -4.61 -1.34
C ALA A 356 4.26 -6.02 -1.24
N PHE A 357 3.09 -6.16 -0.61
CA PHE A 357 2.37 -7.44 -0.53
C PHE A 357 1.90 -7.91 -1.91
N VAL A 358 1.39 -6.98 -2.72
CA VAL A 358 0.90 -7.25 -4.08
C VAL A 358 2.05 -7.63 -5.00
N VAL A 359 3.14 -6.86 -4.96
CA VAL A 359 4.34 -7.12 -5.76
C VAL A 359 5.00 -8.44 -5.35
N ALA A 360 5.08 -8.74 -4.04
CA ALA A 360 5.64 -9.99 -3.54
C ALA A 360 4.79 -11.20 -3.96
N ALA A 361 3.46 -11.10 -3.90
CA ALA A 361 2.56 -12.16 -4.35
C ALA A 361 2.70 -12.41 -5.86
N ASP A 362 2.74 -11.36 -6.69
CA ASP A 362 2.92 -11.45 -8.13
C ASP A 362 4.30 -12.02 -8.50
N ALA A 363 5.37 -11.58 -7.80
CA ALA A 363 6.73 -12.11 -7.99
C ALA A 363 6.85 -13.60 -7.60
N THR A 364 6.14 -14.01 -6.54
CA THR A 364 6.10 -15.43 -6.10
C THR A 364 5.33 -16.27 -7.10
N ALA A 365 4.17 -15.83 -7.56
CA ALA A 365 3.38 -16.52 -8.58
C ALA A 365 4.15 -16.71 -9.90
N LYS A 366 5.05 -15.80 -10.23
CA LYS A 366 5.93 -15.86 -11.42
C LYS A 366 7.25 -16.57 -11.18
N GLY A 367 7.50 -17.11 -9.98
CA GLY A 367 8.70 -17.88 -9.65
C GLY A 367 9.97 -17.04 -9.43
N LEU A 368 9.84 -15.70 -9.30
CA LEU A 368 10.97 -14.81 -8.99
C LEU A 368 11.33 -14.83 -7.50
N PHE A 369 10.34 -14.89 -6.63
CA PHE A 369 10.55 -15.01 -5.19
C PHE A 369 10.30 -16.45 -4.75
N SER A 370 11.19 -16.97 -3.89
CA SER A 370 10.90 -18.19 -3.14
C SER A 370 9.82 -17.90 -2.08
N ALA A 371 9.12 -18.93 -1.64
CA ALA A 371 8.13 -18.81 -0.57
C ALA A 371 8.75 -18.25 0.73
N GLU A 372 9.98 -18.64 1.03
CA GLU A 372 10.72 -18.16 2.20
C GLU A 372 11.01 -16.65 2.11
N LEU A 373 11.53 -16.19 0.98
CA LEU A 373 11.77 -14.77 0.73
C LEU A 373 10.48 -13.95 0.80
N ALA A 374 9.39 -14.48 0.22
CA ALA A 374 8.09 -13.83 0.28
C ALA A 374 7.62 -13.67 1.73
N HIS A 375 7.73 -14.70 2.58
CA HIS A 375 7.39 -14.61 4.00
C HIS A 375 8.27 -13.59 4.75
N GLN A 376 9.57 -13.52 4.45
CA GLN A 376 10.45 -12.51 5.03
C GLN A 376 10.03 -11.08 4.62
N VAL A 377 9.72 -10.86 3.35
CA VAL A 377 9.21 -9.57 2.85
C VAL A 377 7.91 -9.19 3.55
N LEU A 378 6.94 -10.11 3.62
CA LEU A 378 5.67 -9.90 4.32
C LEU A 378 5.91 -9.50 5.78
N LEU A 379 6.82 -10.18 6.48
CA LEU A 379 7.15 -9.90 7.88
C LEU A 379 7.79 -8.53 8.05
N ILE A 380 8.81 -8.18 7.23
CA ILE A 380 9.50 -6.88 7.29
C ILE A 380 8.53 -5.74 7.04
N VAL A 381 7.70 -5.83 6.00
CA VAL A 381 6.70 -4.80 5.67
C VAL A 381 5.68 -4.66 6.80
N SER A 382 5.13 -5.78 7.28
CA SER A 382 4.15 -5.78 8.38
C SER A 382 4.72 -5.13 9.64
N LEU A 383 5.92 -5.53 10.07
CA LEU A 383 6.59 -4.94 11.23
C LEU A 383 6.88 -3.45 11.04
N SER A 384 7.33 -3.04 9.83
CA SER A 384 7.57 -1.63 9.55
C SER A 384 6.27 -0.80 9.60
N MET A 385 5.16 -1.34 9.12
CA MET A 385 3.85 -0.69 9.21
C MET A 385 3.36 -0.59 10.67
N PHE A 386 3.58 -1.62 11.49
CA PHE A 386 3.26 -1.54 12.93
C PHE A 386 4.13 -0.52 13.67
N ALA A 387 5.40 -0.38 13.28
CA ALA A 387 6.32 0.59 13.87
C ALA A 387 6.05 2.02 13.37
N ALA A 388 5.41 2.20 12.21
CA ALA A 388 5.22 3.49 11.55
C ALA A 388 4.62 4.60 12.44
N PRO A 389 3.56 4.38 13.23
CA PRO A 389 3.01 5.43 14.11
C PRO A 389 4.02 5.90 15.18
N VAL A 390 4.84 4.99 15.70
CA VAL A 390 5.89 5.31 16.67
C VAL A 390 6.99 6.13 16.02
N VAL A 391 7.47 5.72 14.85
CA VAL A 391 8.52 6.41 14.09
C VAL A 391 8.03 7.78 13.60
N ALA A 392 6.79 7.90 13.13
CA ALA A 392 6.19 9.18 12.76
C ALA A 392 6.12 10.15 13.96
N ARG A 393 5.73 9.65 15.16
CA ARG A 393 5.75 10.43 16.38
C ARG A 393 7.16 10.89 16.75
N MET A 394 8.16 10.02 16.63
CA MET A 394 9.58 10.40 16.82
C MET A 394 9.99 11.49 15.83
N GLY A 395 9.60 11.34 14.55
CA GLY A 395 9.85 12.34 13.51
C GLY A 395 9.27 13.72 13.86
N HIS A 396 8.03 13.75 14.35
CA HIS A 396 7.38 14.98 14.81
C HIS A 396 8.13 15.63 15.97
N VAL A 397 8.55 14.86 16.97
CA VAL A 397 9.30 15.38 18.13
C VAL A 397 10.68 15.90 17.71
N ILE A 398 11.43 15.13 16.91
CA ILE A 398 12.77 15.52 16.43
C ILE A 398 12.66 16.75 15.52
N GLY A 399 11.67 16.78 14.62
CA GLY A 399 11.44 17.90 13.70
C GLY A 399 11.18 19.20 14.44
N ARG A 400 10.32 19.16 15.44
CA ARG A 400 10.04 20.34 16.30
C ARG A 400 11.27 20.81 17.08
N TRP A 401 12.07 19.88 17.60
CA TRP A 401 13.31 20.23 18.29
C TRP A 401 14.32 20.91 17.37
N TRP A 402 14.35 20.53 16.08
CA TRP A 402 15.27 21.11 15.09
C TRP A 402 14.84 22.51 14.61
N ASP A 403 13.55 22.74 14.44
CA ASP A 403 13.01 24.01 13.93
C ASP A 403 12.73 25.05 15.02
N HIS A 404 12.78 24.66 16.33
CA HIS A 404 12.74 25.56 17.45
C HIS A 404 14.12 25.62 18.13
N PRO A 405 15.10 26.37 17.60
CA PRO A 405 16.23 26.77 18.41
C PRO A 405 15.67 27.62 19.56
N VAL A 406 16.11 27.32 20.78
CA VAL A 406 15.71 27.97 22.02
C VAL A 406 15.58 29.46 21.76
N SER A 407 14.36 30.00 21.74
CA SER A 407 14.11 31.42 21.72
C SER A 407 14.57 31.93 23.08
N TYR A 408 15.78 32.49 23.12
CA TYR A 408 16.15 33.33 24.24
C TYR A 408 15.17 34.49 24.24
N THR A 409 14.20 34.46 25.14
CA THR A 409 13.41 35.61 25.52
C THR A 409 14.41 36.68 25.95
N HIS A 410 14.65 37.67 25.10
CA HIS A 410 15.23 38.91 25.54
C HIS A 410 14.31 39.44 26.65
N LEU A 411 14.76 39.29 27.89
CA LEU A 411 14.31 40.10 29.01
C LEU A 411 14.59 41.54 28.64
N THR A 412 13.62 42.21 28.02
CA THR A 412 13.61 43.68 27.98
C THR A 412 13.41 44.14 29.38
N LEU A 413 14.51 44.58 29.97
CA LEU A 413 14.47 45.35 31.24
C LEU A 413 13.47 46.50 31.11
N PRO A 414 12.56 46.70 32.04
CA PRO A 414 11.70 47.86 32.03
C PRO A 414 12.57 49.11 32.17
N THR A 415 12.64 49.93 31.13
CA THR A 415 13.20 51.28 31.25
C THR A 415 12.27 52.10 32.13
N ASN A 416 12.65 52.29 33.39
CA ASN A 416 12.12 53.36 34.20
C ASN A 416 12.37 54.68 33.46
N ARG A 417 11.31 55.33 33.03
CA ARG A 417 11.26 56.78 32.84
C ARG A 417 10.35 57.36 33.91
N GLU A 418 10.98 57.72 35.02
CA GLU A 418 10.52 58.84 35.80
C GLU A 418 11.12 60.09 35.14
N VAL A 419 10.29 61.01 34.72
CA VAL A 419 10.25 62.47 35.01
C VAL A 419 8.98 63.04 34.40
#